data_f7dcc069c1fe40baa3516a027e07ff6e
#
_entry.id   f7dcc069c1fe40baa3516a027e07ff6e
#
_cell.length_a   1.000
_cell.length_b   1.000
_cell.length_c   1.000
_cell.angle_alpha   90.00
_cell.angle_beta   90.00
_cell.angle_gamma   90.00
#
_symmetry.space_group_name_H-M   'P 1'
#
loop_
_entity.id
_entity.type
_entity.pdbx_description
1 polymer ?
#
loop_
_entity_poly.entity_id
_entity_poly.type
_entity_poly.pdbx_seq_one_letter_code
_entity_poly.pdbx_strand_id
1 'polypeptide(L)'
;MLAGVERINIVLSPCESFCINNMGRRYDELVLNYRTFMQDVPKDKVRVYLSMAFGSPDSGVFDARTLRRCISDAKMFGDTIVFADTVGVGTANDVWEMSRLAQDYGMRPALHLHHRGDEGKPLTLVRAGILAGISEFDASIGGLGGCPFARGGGANIATESLARHLHAWGLETGLDSRALRSAAGLAFPMR
;
A
#
# COMPACT_ATOMS: atom_id res chain seq x y z
N MET A 1 -14.22 2.49 21.62
CA MET A 1 -15.14 3.05 20.59
C MET A 1 -14.31 3.76 19.52
N LEU A 2 -14.56 3.51 18.24
CA LEU A 2 -13.78 4.05 17.11
C LEU A 2 -14.09 5.52 16.77
N ALA A 3 -14.62 6.30 17.70
CA ALA A 3 -14.88 7.76 17.56
C ALA A 3 -15.41 8.20 16.16
N GLY A 4 -16.25 7.39 15.50
CA GLY A 4 -16.80 7.68 14.18
C GLY A 4 -15.87 7.36 13.00
N VAL A 5 -14.71 6.76 13.22
CA VAL A 5 -13.78 6.35 12.16
C VAL A 5 -14.34 5.12 11.44
N GLU A 6 -14.46 5.22 10.12
CA GLU A 6 -15.00 4.12 9.29
C GLU A 6 -13.97 3.01 9.04
N ARG A 7 -12.70 3.37 8.87
CA ARG A 7 -11.59 2.43 8.60
C ARG A 7 -10.35 2.77 9.40
N ILE A 8 -9.62 1.74 9.80
CA ILE A 8 -8.32 1.83 10.48
C ILE A 8 -7.25 1.24 9.58
N ASN A 9 -6.12 1.93 9.47
CA ASN A 9 -4.94 1.42 8.79
C ASN A 9 -3.88 1.07 9.84
N ILE A 10 -3.37 -0.16 9.80
CA ILE A 10 -2.21 -0.59 10.57
C ILE A 10 -1.08 -1.00 9.63
N VAL A 11 0.15 -0.92 10.11
CA VAL A 11 1.34 -1.14 9.28
C VAL A 11 2.17 -2.29 9.83
N LEU A 12 2.51 -3.24 8.96
CA LEU A 12 3.52 -4.27 9.15
C LEU A 12 4.58 -4.14 8.06
N SER A 13 5.74 -4.75 8.25
CA SER A 13 6.76 -4.83 7.20
C SER A 13 7.62 -6.07 7.38
N PRO A 14 7.97 -6.80 6.30
CA PRO A 14 8.93 -7.88 6.37
C PRO A 14 10.37 -7.38 6.65
N CYS A 15 10.61 -6.07 6.50
CA CYS A 15 11.88 -5.42 6.75
C CYS A 15 11.99 -5.00 8.23
N GLU A 16 12.79 -5.71 9.01
CA GLU A 16 12.95 -5.45 10.45
C GLU A 16 13.53 -4.05 10.72
N SER A 17 14.52 -3.59 9.93
CA SER A 17 15.08 -2.25 10.07
C SER A 17 14.03 -1.16 9.84
N PHE A 18 13.12 -1.37 8.88
CA PHE A 18 11.99 -0.47 8.65
C PHE A 18 11.01 -0.47 9.84
N CYS A 19 10.69 -1.64 10.41
CA CYS A 19 9.85 -1.72 11.61
C CYS A 19 10.43 -0.89 12.74
N ILE A 20 11.71 -1.05 13.04
CA ILE A 20 12.39 -0.33 14.11
C ILE A 20 12.46 1.18 13.85
N ASN A 21 12.89 1.57 12.65
CA ASN A 21 13.14 2.98 12.32
C ASN A 21 11.83 3.79 12.15
N ASN A 22 10.80 3.19 11.58
CA ASN A 22 9.54 3.87 11.26
C ASN A 22 8.50 3.71 12.38
N MET A 23 8.42 2.53 13.00
CA MET A 23 7.38 2.20 13.98
C MET A 23 7.91 2.06 15.40
N GLY A 24 9.23 2.18 15.62
CA GLY A 24 9.87 2.14 16.94
C GLY A 24 9.80 0.77 17.63
N ARG A 25 9.50 -0.31 16.89
CA ARG A 25 9.30 -1.65 17.43
C ARG A 25 9.80 -2.71 16.45
N ARG A 26 10.19 -3.86 16.98
CA ARG A 26 10.44 -5.06 16.18
C ARG A 26 9.15 -5.64 15.64
N TYR A 27 9.24 -6.42 14.56
CA TYR A 27 8.07 -7.01 13.91
C TYR A 27 7.16 -7.78 14.88
N ASP A 28 7.74 -8.67 15.70
CA ASP A 28 6.97 -9.49 16.65
C ASP A 28 6.29 -8.67 17.74
N GLU A 29 6.93 -7.58 18.19
CA GLU A 29 6.34 -6.64 19.13
C GLU A 29 5.16 -5.89 18.53
N LEU A 30 5.24 -5.51 17.25
CA LEU A 30 4.13 -4.88 16.53
C LEU A 30 2.93 -5.82 16.46
N VAL A 31 3.16 -7.08 16.06
CA VAL A 31 2.10 -8.10 15.98
C VAL A 31 1.45 -8.31 17.36
N LEU A 32 2.24 -8.39 18.42
CA LEU A 32 1.73 -8.55 19.79
C LEU A 32 0.90 -7.33 20.22
N ASN A 33 1.39 -6.12 19.97
CA ASN A 33 0.69 -4.89 20.29
C ASN A 33 -0.65 -4.81 19.56
N TYR A 34 -0.66 -5.11 18.25
CA TYR A 34 -1.91 -5.10 17.45
C TYR A 34 -2.91 -6.14 17.96
N ARG A 35 -2.48 -7.31 18.42
CA ARG A 35 -3.39 -8.29 19.04
C ARG A 35 -4.13 -7.70 20.25
N THR A 36 -3.47 -6.87 21.04
CA THR A 36 -4.08 -6.22 22.19
C THR A 36 -5.02 -5.09 21.80
N PHE A 37 -4.58 -4.20 20.87
CA PHE A 37 -5.36 -3.02 20.50
C PHE A 37 -6.53 -3.31 19.55
N MET A 38 -6.42 -4.37 18.74
CA MET A 38 -7.37 -4.65 17.67
C MET A 38 -8.39 -5.75 18.02
N GLN A 39 -8.34 -6.31 19.25
CA GLN A 39 -9.19 -7.43 19.64
C GLN A 39 -10.69 -7.19 19.45
N ASP A 40 -11.15 -5.94 19.67
CA ASP A 40 -12.57 -5.54 19.56
C ASP A 40 -12.87 -4.78 18.25
N VAL A 41 -11.93 -4.72 17.31
CA VAL A 41 -12.09 -4.03 16.04
C VAL A 41 -12.55 -5.01 14.97
N PRO A 42 -13.69 -4.77 14.30
CA PRO A 42 -14.15 -5.61 13.20
C PRO A 42 -13.12 -5.61 12.05
N LYS A 43 -12.80 -6.81 11.55
CA LYS A 43 -11.75 -7.00 10.52
C LYS A 43 -12.06 -6.32 9.19
N ASP A 44 -13.33 -6.21 8.84
CA ASP A 44 -13.80 -5.52 7.64
C ASP A 44 -13.53 -4.00 7.66
N LYS A 45 -13.26 -3.44 8.85
CA LYS A 45 -12.86 -2.05 9.06
C LYS A 45 -11.36 -1.82 9.07
N VAL A 46 -10.55 -2.89 8.97
CA VAL A 46 -9.10 -2.80 9.08
C VAL A 46 -8.44 -3.09 7.73
N ARG A 47 -7.57 -2.17 7.31
CA ARG A 47 -6.62 -2.39 6.22
C ARG A 47 -5.22 -2.56 6.81
N VAL A 48 -4.56 -3.64 6.44
CA VAL A 48 -3.19 -3.92 6.90
C VAL A 48 -2.21 -3.59 5.78
N TYR A 49 -1.41 -2.57 5.99
CA TYR A 49 -0.34 -2.21 5.07
C TYR A 49 0.86 -3.12 5.30
N LEU A 50 1.32 -3.79 4.27
CA LEU A 50 2.60 -4.48 4.24
C LEU A 50 3.59 -3.58 3.51
N SER A 51 4.29 -2.72 4.27
CA SER A 51 5.32 -1.83 3.74
C SER A 51 6.55 -2.60 3.31
N MET A 52 7.28 -2.12 2.29
CA MET A 52 8.42 -2.82 1.67
C MET A 52 8.05 -4.20 1.08
N ALA A 53 6.79 -4.39 0.68
CA ALA A 53 6.29 -5.70 0.26
C ALA A 53 7.06 -6.31 -0.92
N PHE A 54 7.57 -5.47 -1.82
CA PHE A 54 8.29 -5.90 -3.02
C PHE A 54 9.82 -5.88 -2.88
N GLY A 55 10.31 -5.53 -1.70
CA GLY A 55 11.74 -5.48 -1.39
C GLY A 55 12.14 -4.21 -0.64
N SER A 56 13.34 -4.23 -0.08
CA SER A 56 13.91 -3.08 0.62
C SER A 56 15.37 -2.86 0.23
N PRO A 57 15.90 -1.62 0.36
CA PRO A 57 17.31 -1.33 0.09
C PRO A 57 18.26 -2.13 0.98
N ASP A 58 17.84 -2.42 2.22
CA ASP A 58 18.69 -3.08 3.22
C ASP A 58 18.64 -4.61 3.15
N SER A 59 17.47 -5.18 2.75
CA SER A 59 17.23 -6.62 2.80
C SER A 59 17.02 -7.26 1.42
N GLY A 60 16.95 -6.46 0.36
CA GLY A 60 16.61 -6.96 -0.96
C GLY A 60 15.17 -7.50 -1.04
N VAL A 61 14.96 -8.53 -1.85
CA VAL A 61 13.67 -9.22 -2.01
C VAL A 61 13.49 -10.20 -0.86
N PHE A 62 12.27 -10.30 -0.33
CA PHE A 62 11.93 -11.21 0.76
C PHE A 62 11.53 -12.59 0.21
N ASP A 63 11.91 -13.64 0.93
CA ASP A 63 11.54 -15.00 0.55
C ASP A 63 10.03 -15.27 0.78
N ALA A 64 9.51 -16.28 0.11
CA ALA A 64 8.11 -16.64 0.17
C ALA A 64 7.64 -17.03 1.59
N ARG A 65 8.54 -17.57 2.44
CA ARG A 65 8.22 -17.94 3.83
C ARG A 65 7.95 -16.69 4.66
N THR A 66 8.82 -15.68 4.54
CA THR A 66 8.67 -14.40 5.23
C THR A 66 7.38 -13.69 4.82
N LEU A 67 7.10 -13.64 3.51
CA LEU A 67 5.88 -13.00 2.99
C LEU A 67 4.61 -13.73 3.45
N ARG A 68 4.58 -15.06 3.40
CA ARG A 68 3.47 -15.88 3.91
C ARG A 68 3.23 -15.65 5.40
N ARG A 69 4.27 -15.55 6.21
CA ARG A 69 4.16 -15.21 7.62
C ARG A 69 3.49 -13.84 7.80
N CYS A 70 3.98 -12.80 7.11
CA CYS A 70 3.42 -11.46 7.20
C CYS A 70 1.94 -11.41 6.79
N ILE A 71 1.54 -12.12 5.73
CA ILE A 71 0.15 -12.19 5.27
C ILE A 71 -0.72 -12.95 6.28
N SER A 72 -0.21 -14.06 6.84
CA SER A 72 -0.90 -14.81 7.89
C SER A 72 -1.13 -13.95 9.14
N ASP A 73 -0.13 -13.18 9.55
CA ASP A 73 -0.26 -12.26 10.68
C ASP A 73 -1.24 -11.11 10.36
N ALA A 74 -1.17 -10.54 9.14
CA ALA A 74 -2.11 -9.51 8.68
C ALA A 74 -3.57 -9.99 8.73
N LYS A 75 -3.85 -11.25 8.33
CA LYS A 75 -5.20 -11.83 8.36
C LYS A 75 -5.81 -11.91 9.77
N MET A 76 -4.99 -11.89 10.80
CA MET A 76 -5.50 -11.83 12.18
C MET A 76 -6.23 -10.51 12.46
N PHE A 77 -5.83 -9.43 11.79
CA PHE A 77 -6.27 -8.06 12.08
C PHE A 77 -7.30 -7.52 11.09
N GLY A 78 -7.17 -7.84 9.80
CA GLY A 78 -8.00 -7.27 8.76
C GLY A 78 -8.30 -8.20 7.60
N ASP A 79 -9.30 -7.84 6.80
CA ASP A 79 -9.67 -8.57 5.58
C ASP A 79 -9.06 -7.97 4.31
N THR A 80 -8.49 -6.77 4.41
CA THR A 80 -7.79 -6.11 3.30
C THR A 80 -6.30 -6.01 3.63
N ILE A 81 -5.44 -6.45 2.69
CA ILE A 81 -4.00 -6.23 2.74
C ILE A 81 -3.57 -5.27 1.63
N VAL A 82 -2.83 -4.24 2.00
CA VAL A 82 -2.29 -3.24 1.07
C VAL A 82 -0.80 -3.51 0.88
N PHE A 83 -0.42 -4.01 -0.28
CA PHE A 83 0.98 -4.18 -0.63
C PHE A 83 1.59 -2.85 -1.04
N ALA A 84 2.55 -2.36 -0.24
CA ALA A 84 3.19 -1.08 -0.48
C ALA A 84 4.54 -1.26 -1.16
N ASP A 85 4.67 -0.71 -2.37
CA ASP A 85 5.95 -0.54 -3.07
C ASP A 85 6.66 0.73 -2.56
N THR A 86 7.05 0.69 -1.29
CA THR A 86 7.57 1.84 -0.54
C THR A 86 8.79 2.48 -1.20
N VAL A 87 9.56 1.71 -1.95
CA VAL A 87 10.80 2.17 -2.61
C VAL A 87 10.75 2.09 -4.13
N GLY A 88 9.61 1.80 -4.72
CA GLY A 88 9.41 1.80 -6.17
C GLY A 88 10.24 0.74 -6.91
N VAL A 89 10.38 -0.47 -6.34
CA VAL A 89 11.17 -1.57 -6.93
C VAL A 89 10.31 -2.69 -7.53
N GLY A 90 9.02 -2.74 -7.20
CA GLY A 90 8.10 -3.78 -7.62
C GLY A 90 8.02 -3.99 -9.13
N THR A 91 7.66 -5.19 -9.54
CA THR A 91 7.40 -5.58 -10.93
C THR A 91 5.96 -6.06 -11.10
N ALA A 92 5.49 -6.15 -12.36
CA ALA A 92 4.16 -6.68 -12.64
C ALA A 92 4.01 -8.14 -12.16
N ASN A 93 5.08 -8.94 -12.24
CA ASN A 93 5.06 -10.32 -11.73
C ASN A 93 4.88 -10.35 -10.21
N ASP A 94 5.57 -9.48 -9.48
CA ASP A 94 5.42 -9.39 -8.02
C ASP A 94 3.99 -9.06 -7.63
N VAL A 95 3.33 -8.14 -8.36
CA VAL A 95 1.92 -7.79 -8.13
C VAL A 95 1.01 -9.02 -8.31
N TRP A 96 1.24 -9.81 -9.36
CA TRP A 96 0.49 -11.04 -9.61
C TRP A 96 0.69 -12.06 -8.48
N GLU A 97 1.93 -12.31 -8.10
CA GLU A 97 2.27 -13.28 -7.05
C GLU A 97 1.67 -12.87 -5.70
N MET A 98 1.82 -11.59 -5.33
CA MET A 98 1.29 -11.06 -4.07
C MET A 98 -0.24 -11.03 -4.04
N SER A 99 -0.88 -10.68 -5.16
CA SER A 99 -2.34 -10.73 -5.27
C SER A 99 -2.87 -12.14 -5.06
N ARG A 100 -2.29 -13.13 -5.75
CA ARG A 100 -2.66 -14.54 -5.60
C ARG A 100 -2.42 -15.03 -4.18
N LEU A 101 -1.28 -14.69 -3.62
CA LEU A 101 -0.94 -15.10 -2.26
C LEU A 101 -1.93 -14.53 -1.23
N ALA A 102 -2.34 -13.26 -1.36
CA ALA A 102 -3.37 -12.68 -0.50
C ALA A 102 -4.71 -13.41 -0.62
N GLN A 103 -5.12 -13.72 -1.86
CA GLN A 103 -6.36 -14.44 -2.14
C GLN A 103 -6.34 -15.87 -1.55
N ASP A 104 -5.20 -16.57 -1.60
CA ASP A 104 -5.02 -17.89 -0.97
C ASP A 104 -5.26 -17.84 0.56
N TYR A 105 -5.00 -16.69 1.20
CA TYR A 105 -5.31 -16.44 2.62
C TYR A 105 -6.71 -15.85 2.83
N GLY A 106 -7.54 -15.72 1.80
CA GLY A 106 -8.88 -15.12 1.88
C GLY A 106 -8.84 -13.63 2.23
N MET A 107 -7.81 -12.91 1.81
CA MET A 107 -7.69 -11.46 1.95
C MET A 107 -7.95 -10.74 0.63
N ARG A 108 -8.47 -9.52 0.70
CA ARG A 108 -8.59 -8.63 -0.45
C ARG A 108 -7.28 -7.86 -0.64
N PRO A 109 -6.58 -8.03 -1.78
CA PRO A 109 -5.38 -7.27 -2.06
C PRO A 109 -5.71 -5.84 -2.50
N ALA A 110 -4.88 -4.89 -2.09
CA ALA A 110 -4.86 -3.50 -2.54
C ALA A 110 -3.41 -3.07 -2.78
N LEU A 111 -3.18 -1.96 -3.48
CA LEU A 111 -1.85 -1.46 -3.79
C LEU A 111 -1.65 -0.01 -3.30
N HIS A 112 -0.46 0.24 -2.76
CA HIS A 112 0.06 1.55 -2.42
C HIS A 112 1.43 1.72 -3.09
N LEU A 113 1.51 2.56 -4.11
CA LEU A 113 2.64 2.59 -5.02
C LEU A 113 3.39 3.91 -4.99
N HIS A 114 4.71 3.82 -4.94
CA HIS A 114 5.62 4.96 -5.06
C HIS A 114 6.40 4.88 -6.37
N HIS A 115 6.92 6.04 -6.82
CA HIS A 115 7.82 6.13 -7.97
C HIS A 115 9.06 6.96 -7.65
N ARG A 116 10.16 6.66 -8.34
CA ARG A 116 11.45 7.36 -8.21
C ARG A 116 11.70 8.27 -9.41
N GLY A 117 10.75 9.18 -9.69
CA GLY A 117 10.82 10.07 -10.84
C GLY A 117 10.20 9.53 -12.14
N ASP A 118 10.00 8.22 -12.27
CA ASP A 118 9.25 7.61 -13.38
C ASP A 118 7.80 7.32 -12.94
N GLU A 119 6.89 8.24 -13.23
CA GLU A 119 5.46 8.10 -12.94
C GLU A 119 4.77 7.00 -13.78
N GLY A 120 5.40 6.53 -14.85
CA GLY A 120 4.86 5.45 -15.70
C GLY A 120 4.97 4.08 -15.05
N LYS A 121 5.99 3.88 -14.21
CA LYS A 121 6.22 2.60 -13.55
C LYS A 121 5.06 2.18 -12.64
N PRO A 122 4.58 2.98 -11.66
CA PRO A 122 3.44 2.58 -10.83
C PRO A 122 2.16 2.38 -11.64
N LEU A 123 1.96 3.09 -12.75
CA LEU A 123 0.80 2.85 -13.64
C LEU A 123 0.84 1.46 -14.29
N THR A 124 2.04 0.98 -14.64
CA THR A 124 2.21 -0.41 -15.10
C THR A 124 1.83 -1.42 -14.03
N LEU A 125 2.19 -1.16 -12.76
CA LEU A 125 1.81 -2.00 -11.63
C LEU A 125 0.30 -1.92 -11.33
N VAL A 126 -0.32 -0.75 -11.45
CA VAL A 126 -1.78 -0.59 -11.36
C VAL A 126 -2.47 -1.47 -12.40
N ARG A 127 -2.01 -1.44 -13.67
CA ARG A 127 -2.57 -2.27 -14.73
C ARG A 127 -2.42 -3.76 -14.44
N ALA A 128 -1.26 -4.19 -13.96
CA ALA A 128 -1.05 -5.57 -13.51
C ALA A 128 -2.00 -5.95 -12.37
N GLY A 129 -2.20 -5.04 -11.40
CA GLY A 129 -3.13 -5.23 -10.30
C GLY A 129 -4.58 -5.40 -10.77
N ILE A 130 -5.06 -4.56 -11.68
CA ILE A 130 -6.40 -4.67 -12.26
C ILE A 130 -6.59 -6.05 -12.91
N LEU A 131 -5.62 -6.48 -13.71
CA LEU A 131 -5.65 -7.80 -14.35
C LEU A 131 -5.59 -8.96 -13.34
N ALA A 132 -4.96 -8.75 -12.18
CA ALA A 132 -4.93 -9.69 -11.06
C ALA A 132 -6.16 -9.61 -10.13
N GLY A 133 -7.17 -8.78 -10.47
CA GLY A 133 -8.41 -8.63 -9.71
C GLY A 133 -8.35 -7.62 -8.56
N ILE A 134 -7.31 -6.79 -8.49
CA ILE A 134 -7.21 -5.70 -7.51
C ILE A 134 -8.09 -4.54 -7.97
N SER A 135 -8.90 -4.01 -7.05
CA SER A 135 -9.80 -2.87 -7.28
C SER A 135 -9.56 -1.67 -6.35
N GLU A 136 -8.67 -1.81 -5.36
CA GLU A 136 -8.33 -0.74 -4.43
C GLU A 136 -6.88 -0.28 -4.65
N PHE A 137 -6.71 1.03 -4.88
CA PHE A 137 -5.41 1.67 -5.12
C PHE A 137 -5.32 2.95 -4.30
N ASP A 138 -4.25 3.12 -3.55
CA ASP A 138 -3.99 4.36 -2.83
C ASP A 138 -3.22 5.34 -3.71
N ALA A 139 -3.56 6.61 -3.58
CA ALA A 139 -2.92 7.70 -4.29
C ALA A 139 -2.97 8.98 -3.45
N SER A 140 -2.16 9.96 -3.79
CA SER A 140 -2.14 11.27 -3.13
C SER A 140 -2.27 12.39 -4.15
N ILE A 141 -3.01 13.46 -3.82
CA ILE A 141 -3.13 14.64 -4.69
C ILE A 141 -1.72 15.21 -4.96
N GLY A 142 -1.43 15.47 -6.22
CA GLY A 142 -0.12 15.95 -6.66
C GLY A 142 1.02 14.97 -6.41
N GLY A 143 0.77 13.73 -6.01
CA GLY A 143 1.80 12.77 -5.60
C GLY A 143 2.49 13.15 -4.29
N LEU A 144 1.86 13.99 -3.45
CA LEU A 144 2.44 14.45 -2.19
C LEU A 144 2.71 13.30 -1.23
N GLY A 145 3.76 13.46 -0.44
CA GLY A 145 4.17 12.51 0.58
C GLY A 145 5.14 11.45 0.06
N GLY A 146 5.71 10.76 1.00
CA GLY A 146 6.70 9.70 0.84
C GLY A 146 7.10 9.22 2.22
N CYS A 147 7.98 8.24 2.31
CA CYS A 147 8.46 7.73 3.59
C CYS A 147 9.89 8.20 3.87
N PRO A 148 10.11 9.06 4.88
CA PRO A 148 11.45 9.54 5.21
C PRO A 148 12.38 8.43 5.73
N PHE A 149 11.81 7.32 6.21
CA PHE A 149 12.55 6.16 6.70
C PHE A 149 12.86 5.13 5.63
N ALA A 150 12.34 5.33 4.41
CA ALA A 150 12.65 4.48 3.27
C ALA A 150 13.79 5.10 2.47
N ARG A 151 15.03 4.59 2.63
CA ARG A 151 16.16 5.02 1.79
C ARG A 151 15.81 4.86 0.32
N GLY A 152 15.85 5.96 -0.43
CA GLY A 152 15.44 5.99 -1.82
C GLY A 152 13.92 5.83 -2.02
N GLY A 153 13.12 6.07 -1.00
CA GLY A 153 11.67 6.18 -1.13
C GLY A 153 11.30 7.28 -2.12
N GLY A 154 10.25 7.02 -2.89
CA GLY A 154 9.76 7.93 -3.93
C GLY A 154 8.54 8.71 -3.47
N ALA A 155 7.99 9.48 -4.40
CA ALA A 155 6.69 10.13 -4.26
C ALA A 155 5.56 9.12 -4.47
N ASN A 156 4.39 9.40 -3.90
CA ASN A 156 3.17 8.67 -4.18
C ASN A 156 2.77 8.80 -5.65
N ILE A 157 2.01 7.84 -6.17
CA ILE A 157 1.28 8.06 -7.43
C ILE A 157 0.28 9.20 -7.24
N ALA A 158 0.25 10.12 -8.20
CA ALA A 158 -0.68 11.26 -8.14
C ALA A 158 -2.11 10.80 -8.42
N THR A 159 -3.08 11.18 -7.56
CA THR A 159 -4.49 10.80 -7.67
C THR A 159 -5.08 11.22 -9.02
N GLU A 160 -4.79 12.43 -9.47
CA GLU A 160 -5.27 12.96 -10.75
C GLU A 160 -4.67 12.22 -11.95
N SER A 161 -3.44 11.74 -11.84
CA SER A 161 -2.80 10.92 -12.87
C SER A 161 -3.40 9.52 -12.90
N LEU A 162 -3.56 8.88 -11.74
CA LEU A 162 -4.18 7.56 -11.61
C LEU A 162 -5.62 7.58 -12.16
N ALA A 163 -6.45 8.52 -11.70
CA ALA A 163 -7.85 8.62 -12.13
C ALA A 163 -7.96 8.81 -13.66
N ARG A 164 -7.12 9.68 -14.25
CA ARG A 164 -7.08 9.88 -15.70
C ARG A 164 -6.77 8.59 -16.47
N HIS A 165 -5.80 7.79 -16.00
CA HIS A 165 -5.44 6.54 -16.66
C HIS A 165 -6.52 5.47 -16.48
N LEU A 166 -7.14 5.37 -15.29
CA LEU A 166 -8.26 4.46 -15.07
C LEU A 166 -9.43 4.78 -16.00
N HIS A 167 -9.80 6.06 -16.15
CA HIS A 167 -10.83 6.49 -17.09
C HIS A 167 -10.45 6.16 -18.55
N ALA A 168 -9.19 6.37 -18.95
CA ALA A 168 -8.72 6.02 -20.30
C ALA A 168 -8.75 4.51 -20.56
N TRP A 169 -8.73 3.69 -19.51
CA TRP A 169 -8.91 2.23 -19.60
C TRP A 169 -10.38 1.78 -19.46
N GLY A 170 -11.31 2.74 -19.44
CA GLY A 170 -12.75 2.46 -19.34
C GLY A 170 -13.24 2.13 -17.93
N LEU A 171 -12.49 2.49 -16.90
CA LEU A 171 -12.84 2.22 -15.50
C LEU A 171 -13.35 3.50 -14.82
N GLU A 172 -14.53 3.41 -14.21
CA GLU A 172 -15.11 4.50 -13.44
C GLU A 172 -14.53 4.56 -12.04
N THR A 173 -14.13 5.77 -11.60
CA THR A 173 -13.59 6.00 -10.26
C THR A 173 -14.56 6.74 -9.34
N GLY A 174 -15.63 7.32 -9.87
CA GLY A 174 -16.53 8.21 -9.16
C GLY A 174 -15.92 9.58 -8.82
N LEU A 175 -14.68 9.87 -9.26
CA LEU A 175 -13.97 11.10 -8.96
C LEU A 175 -14.20 12.17 -10.05
N ASP A 176 -14.45 13.41 -9.62
CA ASP A 176 -14.56 14.57 -10.53
C ASP A 176 -13.17 15.01 -11.00
N SER A 177 -12.90 14.83 -12.29
CA SER A 177 -11.62 15.20 -12.92
C SER A 177 -11.31 16.72 -12.84
N ARG A 178 -12.33 17.59 -12.78
CA ARG A 178 -12.13 19.03 -12.61
C ARG A 178 -11.70 19.35 -11.20
N ALA A 179 -12.42 18.79 -10.22
CA ALA A 179 -12.08 18.93 -8.80
C ALA A 179 -10.67 18.42 -8.50
N LEU A 180 -10.29 17.25 -9.06
CA LEU A 180 -8.93 16.70 -8.91
C LEU A 180 -7.86 17.64 -9.46
N ARG A 181 -8.05 18.21 -10.66
CA ARG A 181 -7.09 19.19 -11.22
C ARG A 181 -6.97 20.43 -10.38
N SER A 182 -8.09 20.96 -9.86
CA SER A 182 -8.08 22.11 -8.97
C SER A 182 -7.31 21.82 -7.67
N ALA A 183 -7.57 20.68 -7.05
CA ALA A 183 -6.86 20.25 -5.84
C ALA A 183 -5.35 20.05 -6.10
N ALA A 184 -4.98 19.45 -7.23
CA ALA A 184 -3.57 19.28 -7.62
C ALA A 184 -2.87 20.62 -7.81
N GLY A 185 -3.54 21.64 -8.37
CA GLY A 185 -3.03 23.01 -8.48
C GLY A 185 -2.71 23.65 -7.12
N LEU A 186 -3.50 23.35 -6.09
CA LEU A 186 -3.24 23.83 -4.72
C LEU A 186 -2.08 23.07 -4.05
N ALA A 187 -1.87 21.80 -4.41
CA ALA A 187 -0.80 20.97 -3.87
C ALA A 187 0.59 21.31 -4.46
N PHE A 188 0.64 21.90 -5.66
CA PHE A 188 1.89 22.17 -6.39
C PHE A 188 2.90 23.06 -5.63
N PRO A 189 2.49 24.11 -4.90
CA PRO A 189 3.41 24.92 -4.09
C PRO A 189 3.99 24.23 -2.86
N MET A 190 3.48 23.02 -2.51
CA MET A 190 3.89 22.26 -1.32
C MET A 190 4.94 21.18 -1.62
N ARG A 191 5.44 21.12 -2.87
CA ARG A 191 6.48 20.16 -3.31
C ARG A 191 7.89 20.68 -3.02
#